data_ee2825e9c11dcb38d0343e9f761034f0
#
_entry.id   ee2825e9c11dcb38d0343e9f761034f0
#
_cell.length_a   1.000
_cell.length_b   1.000
_cell.length_c   1.000
_cell.angle_alpha   90.00
_cell.angle_beta   90.00
_cell.angle_gamma   90.00
#
_symmetry.space_group_name_H-M   'P 1'
#
loop_
_entity.id
_entity.type
_entity.pdbx_description
1 polymer ?
#
loop_
_entity_poly.entity_id
_entity_poly.type
_entity_poly.pdbx_seq_one_letter_code
_entity_poly.pdbx_strand_id
1 'polypeptide(L)'
;MTRQAGLAIALAAKPKYLLIDETFDGLDPHKKEVVRKLLLQYINECEASVIVSSHDLAEISGVCDHIAIINGAKVVLNSSIDDISNNLRKAVVTFTEPVTEALFEGINYKNLKISGKIASLTLHGNIDEQLQKIEALGADNIKTQLLTLEEVFSEETEVQSDNEKIKRIFK
;
A
#
# COMPACT_ATOMS: atom_id res chain seq x y z
N MET A 1 -27.50 -9.16 -4.24
CA MET A 1 -28.24 -9.69 -3.07
C MET A 1 -27.70 -11.05 -2.59
N THR A 2 -27.26 -11.96 -3.43
CA THR A 2 -26.81 -13.32 -3.04
C THR A 2 -25.56 -13.30 -2.14
N ARG A 3 -24.56 -12.46 -2.43
CA ARG A 3 -23.30 -12.35 -1.64
C ARG A 3 -23.54 -11.83 -0.21
N GLN A 4 -24.43 -10.84 -0.06
CA GLN A 4 -24.78 -10.28 1.28
C GLN A 4 -25.51 -11.33 2.15
N ALA A 5 -26.41 -12.10 1.55
CA ALA A 5 -27.08 -13.20 2.26
C ALA A 5 -26.06 -14.27 2.68
N GLY A 6 -25.11 -14.62 1.81
CA GLY A 6 -24.03 -15.54 2.13
C GLY A 6 -23.18 -15.07 3.30
N LEU A 7 -22.78 -13.80 3.32
CA LEU A 7 -22.02 -13.20 4.43
C LEU A 7 -22.83 -13.25 5.74
N ALA A 8 -24.11 -12.88 5.70
CA ALA A 8 -24.95 -12.92 6.88
C ALA A 8 -25.10 -14.34 7.46
N ILE A 9 -25.24 -15.36 6.61
CA ILE A 9 -25.29 -16.77 7.03
C ILE A 9 -23.95 -17.21 7.62
N ALA A 10 -22.84 -16.84 7.00
CA ALA A 10 -21.51 -17.18 7.49
C ALA A 10 -21.23 -16.56 8.87
N LEU A 11 -21.57 -15.28 9.06
CA LEU A 11 -21.44 -14.60 10.34
C LEU A 11 -22.36 -15.16 11.42
N ALA A 12 -23.60 -15.58 11.06
CA ALA A 12 -24.55 -16.19 12.00
C ALA A 12 -24.05 -17.51 12.58
N ALA A 13 -23.19 -18.24 11.85
CA ALA A 13 -22.55 -19.47 12.33
C ALA A 13 -21.43 -19.21 13.36
N LYS A 14 -21.03 -17.94 13.57
CA LYS A 14 -19.96 -17.51 14.49
C LYS A 14 -18.66 -18.31 14.35
N PRO A 15 -18.10 -18.45 13.12
CA PRO A 15 -16.85 -19.18 12.94
C PRO A 15 -15.67 -18.42 13.57
N LYS A 16 -14.71 -19.16 14.10
CA LYS A 16 -13.45 -18.58 14.58
C LYS A 16 -12.56 -18.04 13.45
N TYR A 17 -12.66 -18.65 12.25
CA TYR A 17 -11.95 -18.24 11.04
C TYR A 17 -12.96 -18.03 9.93
N LEU A 18 -12.99 -16.83 9.36
CA LEU A 18 -13.89 -16.44 8.29
C LEU A 18 -13.08 -16.10 7.04
N LEU A 19 -13.36 -16.81 5.95
CA LEU A 19 -12.74 -16.60 4.64
C LEU A 19 -13.76 -15.93 3.72
N ILE A 20 -13.42 -14.76 3.19
CA ILE A 20 -14.31 -13.93 2.40
C ILE A 20 -13.65 -13.64 1.06
N ASP A 21 -14.28 -14.08 -0.02
CA ASP A 21 -13.78 -13.91 -1.37
C ASP A 21 -14.61 -12.85 -2.12
N GLU A 22 -13.95 -11.72 -2.51
CA GLU A 22 -14.53 -10.61 -3.29
C GLU A 22 -15.90 -10.12 -2.75
N THR A 23 -16.05 -10.00 -1.44
CA THR A 23 -17.35 -9.72 -0.81
C THR A 23 -17.83 -8.29 -1.04
N PHE A 24 -16.91 -7.35 -1.23
CA PHE A 24 -17.24 -5.94 -1.46
C PHE A 24 -17.66 -5.67 -2.90
N ASP A 25 -17.42 -6.61 -3.82
CA ASP A 25 -17.70 -6.46 -5.24
C ASP A 25 -19.19 -6.20 -5.52
N GLY A 26 -19.46 -5.17 -6.32
CA GLY A 26 -20.81 -4.79 -6.71
C GLY A 26 -21.66 -4.18 -5.60
N LEU A 27 -21.07 -3.84 -4.46
CA LEU A 27 -21.71 -3.06 -3.42
C LEU A 27 -21.56 -1.55 -3.69
N ASP A 28 -22.61 -0.78 -3.40
CA ASP A 28 -22.49 0.67 -3.35
C ASP A 28 -21.64 1.11 -2.13
N PRO A 29 -21.06 2.32 -2.13
CA PRO A 29 -20.19 2.79 -1.06
C PRO A 29 -20.79 2.71 0.34
N HIS A 30 -22.07 2.97 0.47
CA HIS A 30 -22.75 2.90 1.77
C HIS A 30 -22.82 1.45 2.29
N LYS A 31 -23.12 0.49 1.42
CA LYS A 31 -23.14 -0.93 1.81
C LYS A 31 -21.74 -1.47 2.11
N LYS A 32 -20.72 -1.03 1.37
CA LYS A 32 -19.32 -1.36 1.67
C LYS A 32 -18.97 -0.93 3.10
N GLU A 33 -19.35 0.28 3.49
CA GLU A 33 -19.09 0.79 4.84
C GLU A 33 -19.84 -0.01 5.93
N VAL A 34 -21.10 -0.42 5.67
CA VAL A 34 -21.85 -1.27 6.59
C VAL A 34 -21.19 -2.62 6.77
N VAL A 35 -20.74 -3.27 5.68
CA VAL A 35 -20.03 -4.56 5.74
C VAL A 35 -18.72 -4.42 6.50
N ARG A 36 -17.95 -3.35 6.26
CA ARG A 36 -16.72 -3.05 6.97
C ARG A 36 -16.93 -2.97 8.48
N LYS A 37 -17.90 -2.17 8.93
CA LYS A 37 -18.23 -2.03 10.35
C LYS A 37 -18.68 -3.35 10.97
N LEU A 38 -19.48 -4.12 10.24
CA LEU A 38 -19.95 -5.42 10.68
C LEU A 38 -18.79 -6.42 10.88
N LEU A 39 -17.82 -6.45 9.97
CA LEU A 39 -16.64 -7.31 10.09
C LEU A 39 -15.76 -6.90 11.26
N LEU A 40 -15.49 -5.60 11.44
CA LEU A 40 -14.71 -5.11 12.57
C LEU A 40 -15.39 -5.42 13.91
N GLN A 41 -16.69 -5.23 14.00
CA GLN A 41 -17.46 -5.60 15.20
C GLN A 41 -17.42 -7.10 15.45
N TYR A 42 -17.58 -7.93 14.41
CA TYR A 42 -17.51 -9.38 14.50
C TYR A 42 -16.14 -9.86 15.01
N ILE A 43 -15.04 -9.30 14.48
CA ILE A 43 -13.67 -9.62 14.92
C ILE A 43 -13.53 -9.35 16.41
N ASN A 44 -13.98 -8.17 16.87
CA ASN A 44 -13.85 -7.76 18.26
C ASN A 44 -14.74 -8.57 19.23
N GLU A 45 -15.99 -8.85 18.85
CA GLU A 45 -16.93 -9.54 19.74
C GLU A 45 -16.73 -11.05 19.78
N CYS A 46 -16.26 -11.65 18.68
CA CYS A 46 -16.11 -13.11 18.57
C CYS A 46 -14.64 -13.56 18.66
N GLU A 47 -13.69 -12.63 18.82
CA GLU A 47 -12.23 -12.93 18.79
C GLU A 47 -11.87 -13.74 17.53
N ALA A 48 -12.52 -13.40 16.41
CA ALA A 48 -12.41 -14.12 15.15
C ALA A 48 -11.29 -13.56 14.28
N SER A 49 -10.70 -14.41 13.45
CA SER A 49 -9.80 -14.00 12.38
C SER A 49 -10.53 -14.00 11.04
N VAL A 50 -10.36 -12.94 10.26
CA VAL A 50 -11.00 -12.79 8.95
C VAL A 50 -9.93 -12.65 7.88
N ILE A 51 -10.03 -13.44 6.82
CA ILE A 51 -9.21 -13.30 5.62
C ILE A 51 -10.12 -12.83 4.49
N VAL A 52 -9.78 -11.69 3.91
CA VAL A 52 -10.55 -11.06 2.81
C VAL A 52 -9.69 -11.05 1.56
N SER A 53 -10.21 -11.57 0.44
CA SER A 53 -9.65 -11.28 -0.87
C SER A 53 -10.35 -10.08 -1.50
N SER A 54 -9.62 -9.20 -2.14
CA SER A 54 -10.13 -8.12 -2.98
C SER A 54 -9.08 -7.70 -4.01
N HIS A 55 -9.52 -7.25 -5.16
CA HIS A 55 -8.68 -6.57 -6.15
C HIS A 55 -8.77 -5.03 -6.00
N ASP A 56 -9.66 -4.52 -5.15
CA ASP A 56 -9.79 -3.10 -4.81
C ASP A 56 -9.08 -2.81 -3.48
N LEU A 57 -7.90 -2.22 -3.56
CA LEU A 57 -7.07 -1.92 -2.40
C LEU A 57 -7.70 -0.90 -1.46
N ALA A 58 -8.55 0.00 -1.98
CA ALA A 58 -9.28 0.94 -1.17
C ALA A 58 -10.32 0.26 -0.26
N GLU A 59 -10.85 -0.90 -0.66
CA GLU A 59 -11.81 -1.67 0.13
C GLU A 59 -11.19 -2.26 1.38
N ILE A 60 -9.96 -2.79 1.27
CA ILE A 60 -9.24 -3.43 2.37
C ILE A 60 -8.46 -2.43 3.23
N SER A 61 -8.21 -1.23 2.70
CA SER A 61 -7.59 -0.15 3.46
C SER A 61 -8.42 0.20 4.70
N GLY A 62 -7.80 0.18 5.88
CA GLY A 62 -8.46 0.49 7.15
C GLY A 62 -9.33 -0.64 7.73
N VAL A 63 -9.30 -1.85 7.15
CA VAL A 63 -9.95 -3.05 7.72
C VAL A 63 -8.91 -4.09 8.14
N CYS A 64 -7.84 -4.21 7.35
CA CYS A 64 -6.80 -5.22 7.55
C CYS A 64 -5.66 -4.65 8.40
N ASP A 65 -5.13 -5.46 9.30
CA ASP A 65 -3.88 -5.24 10.03
C ASP A 65 -2.68 -5.88 9.31
N HIS A 66 -2.96 -6.82 8.40
CA HIS A 66 -1.95 -7.55 7.63
C HIS A 66 -2.38 -7.70 6.17
N ILE A 67 -1.44 -7.60 5.25
CA ILE A 67 -1.70 -7.77 3.82
C ILE A 67 -0.74 -8.77 3.20
N ALA A 68 -1.26 -9.53 2.23
CA ALA A 68 -0.47 -10.35 1.34
C ALA A 68 -0.82 -10.00 -0.11
N ILE A 69 0.19 -9.65 -0.91
CA ILE A 69 0.02 -9.34 -2.33
C ILE A 69 0.44 -10.55 -3.15
N ILE A 70 -0.48 -10.99 -4.03
CA ILE A 70 -0.24 -12.12 -4.93
C ILE A 70 -0.11 -11.58 -6.35
N ASN A 71 1.01 -11.88 -7.00
CA ASN A 71 1.25 -11.56 -8.41
C ASN A 71 1.86 -12.77 -9.13
N GLY A 72 1.24 -13.20 -10.24
CA GLY A 72 1.73 -14.31 -11.04
C GLY A 72 1.90 -15.63 -10.26
N ALA A 73 0.94 -15.98 -9.41
CA ALA A 73 0.95 -17.16 -8.53
C ALA A 73 2.06 -17.17 -7.47
N LYS A 74 2.63 -16.01 -7.14
CA LYS A 74 3.61 -15.83 -6.07
C LYS A 74 3.12 -14.78 -5.09
N VAL A 75 3.40 -14.98 -3.81
CA VAL A 75 3.26 -13.94 -2.79
C VAL A 75 4.47 -13.01 -2.94
N VAL A 76 4.24 -11.76 -3.36
CA VAL A 76 5.29 -10.76 -3.56
C VAL A 76 5.47 -9.85 -2.36
N LEU A 77 4.43 -9.71 -1.53
CA LEU A 77 4.48 -9.04 -0.24
C LEU A 77 3.66 -9.84 0.77
N ASN A 78 4.14 -9.93 1.99
CA ASN A 78 3.40 -10.47 3.14
C ASN A 78 3.89 -9.72 4.38
N SER A 79 3.11 -8.74 4.86
CA SER A 79 3.55 -7.81 5.90
C SER A 79 2.38 -7.21 6.66
N SER A 80 2.63 -6.79 7.90
CA SER A 80 1.68 -5.95 8.62
C SER A 80 1.63 -4.54 8.04
N ILE A 81 0.52 -3.85 8.23
CA ILE A 81 0.37 -2.44 7.83
C ILE A 81 1.36 -1.55 8.61
N ASP A 82 1.60 -1.88 9.88
CA ASP A 82 2.56 -1.16 10.71
C ASP A 82 3.99 -1.30 10.17
N ASP A 83 4.41 -2.50 9.79
CA ASP A 83 5.74 -2.73 9.20
C ASP A 83 5.91 -1.97 7.88
N ILE A 84 4.88 -1.97 7.04
CA ILE A 84 4.87 -1.18 5.80
C ILE A 84 5.05 0.30 6.13
N SER A 85 4.25 0.81 7.07
CA SER A 85 4.28 2.21 7.48
C SER A 85 5.60 2.64 8.10
N ASN A 86 6.30 1.71 8.77
CA ASN A 86 7.59 1.97 9.39
C ASN A 86 8.78 1.89 8.42
N ASN A 87 8.65 1.10 7.35
CA ASN A 87 9.76 0.82 6.44
C ASN A 87 9.62 1.45 5.05
N LEU A 88 8.46 2.04 4.74
CA LEU A 88 8.20 2.71 3.47
C LEU A 88 7.65 4.11 3.70
N ARG A 89 8.27 5.10 3.06
CA ARG A 89 7.84 6.50 3.18
C ARG A 89 8.08 7.27 1.89
N LYS A 90 7.05 7.90 1.39
CA LYS A 90 7.22 8.83 0.28
C LYS A 90 7.79 10.14 0.82
N ALA A 91 8.84 10.65 0.19
CA ALA A 91 9.46 11.92 0.53
C ALA A 91 9.44 12.85 -0.69
N VAL A 92 9.13 14.11 -0.44
CA VAL A 92 9.30 15.21 -1.39
C VAL A 92 10.28 16.18 -0.77
N VAL A 93 11.43 16.32 -1.41
CA VAL A 93 12.57 17.08 -0.93
C VAL A 93 12.79 18.30 -1.84
N THR A 94 12.95 19.46 -1.25
CA THR A 94 13.26 20.71 -1.96
C THR A 94 14.66 21.18 -1.60
N PHE A 95 15.42 21.61 -2.59
CA PHE A 95 16.78 22.13 -2.46
C PHE A 95 16.86 23.57 -2.95
N THR A 96 17.88 24.31 -2.51
CA THR A 96 18.16 25.67 -2.98
C THR A 96 18.54 25.69 -4.45
N GLU A 97 19.24 24.67 -4.95
CA GLU A 97 19.72 24.54 -6.31
C GLU A 97 19.17 23.28 -7.02
N PRO A 98 19.20 23.24 -8.36
CA PRO A 98 18.83 22.04 -9.09
C PRO A 98 19.72 20.85 -8.71
N VAL A 99 19.10 19.67 -8.52
CA VAL A 99 19.78 18.44 -8.09
C VAL A 99 19.79 17.41 -9.20
N THR A 100 20.71 16.45 -9.08
CA THR A 100 20.83 15.29 -9.97
C THR A 100 20.71 14.00 -9.16
N GLU A 101 20.48 12.88 -9.82
CA GLU A 101 20.37 11.57 -9.20
C GLU A 101 21.60 11.19 -8.38
N ALA A 102 22.80 11.59 -8.83
CA ALA A 102 24.05 11.32 -8.13
C ALA A 102 24.09 11.87 -6.69
N LEU A 103 23.29 12.92 -6.37
CA LEU A 103 23.21 13.48 -5.03
C LEU A 103 22.62 12.48 -4.03
N PHE A 104 21.77 11.54 -4.48
CA PHE A 104 21.07 10.57 -3.62
C PHE A 104 21.84 9.26 -3.45
N GLU A 105 23.12 9.20 -3.87
CA GLU A 105 23.97 8.03 -3.66
C GLU A 105 24.13 7.72 -2.16
N GLY A 106 23.91 6.46 -1.77
CA GLY A 106 23.93 6.03 -0.36
C GLY A 106 22.61 6.16 0.40
N ILE A 107 21.57 6.67 -0.24
CA ILE A 107 20.20 6.63 0.26
C ILE A 107 19.49 5.39 -0.28
N ASN A 108 18.74 4.70 0.57
CA ASN A 108 17.94 3.55 0.14
C ASN A 108 16.57 4.02 -0.34
N TYR A 109 16.40 4.13 -1.66
CA TYR A 109 15.17 4.63 -2.26
C TYR A 109 14.76 3.84 -3.51
N LYS A 110 13.52 4.00 -3.90
CA LYS A 110 12.96 3.65 -5.21
C LYS A 110 12.23 4.86 -5.81
N ASN A 111 11.87 4.76 -7.10
CA ASN A 111 11.00 5.72 -7.80
C ASN A 111 11.42 7.18 -7.69
N LEU A 112 12.73 7.45 -7.77
CA LEU A 112 13.24 8.82 -7.77
C LEU A 112 12.77 9.58 -9.03
N LYS A 113 12.14 10.73 -8.81
CA LYS A 113 11.74 11.68 -9.84
C LYS A 113 12.30 13.05 -9.47
N ILE A 114 13.06 13.64 -10.38
CA ILE A 114 13.68 14.96 -10.19
C ILE A 114 13.04 15.96 -11.14
N SER A 115 12.67 17.13 -10.61
CA SER A 115 12.17 18.27 -11.36
C SER A 115 12.85 19.54 -10.85
N GLY A 116 14.00 19.91 -11.47
CA GLY A 116 14.80 21.05 -11.07
C GLY A 116 15.31 20.93 -9.63
N LYS A 117 14.73 21.71 -8.73
CA LYS A 117 15.09 21.77 -7.30
C LYS A 117 14.30 20.81 -6.41
N ILE A 118 13.37 20.05 -6.98
CA ILE A 118 12.48 19.17 -6.25
C ILE A 118 12.78 17.72 -6.63
N ALA A 119 12.97 16.87 -5.63
CA ALA A 119 13.08 15.44 -5.78
C ALA A 119 11.92 14.75 -5.04
N SER A 120 11.29 13.79 -5.69
CA SER A 120 10.28 12.91 -5.08
C SER A 120 10.76 11.48 -5.17
N LEU A 121 10.78 10.76 -4.04
CA LEU A 121 11.31 9.41 -3.94
C LEU A 121 10.57 8.62 -2.87
N THR A 122 10.62 7.29 -2.97
CA THR A 122 10.14 6.38 -1.93
C THR A 122 11.33 5.87 -1.13
N LEU A 123 11.39 6.20 0.14
CA LEU A 123 12.42 5.73 1.09
C LEU A 123 12.08 4.33 1.56
N HIS A 124 13.11 3.50 1.71
CA HIS A 124 13.03 2.12 2.17
C HIS A 124 13.91 1.87 3.39
N GLY A 125 13.46 1.00 4.29
CA GLY A 125 14.20 0.57 5.48
C GLY A 125 14.05 1.55 6.65
N ASN A 126 15.13 1.84 7.36
CA ASN A 126 15.09 2.77 8.49
C ASN A 126 14.86 4.20 7.99
N ILE A 127 13.63 4.67 8.06
CA ILE A 127 13.21 5.96 7.52
C ILE A 127 13.95 7.12 8.18
N ASP A 128 14.13 7.09 9.51
CA ASP A 128 14.81 8.17 10.24
C ASP A 128 16.26 8.31 9.77
N GLU A 129 16.96 7.20 9.56
CA GLU A 129 18.33 7.20 9.02
C GLU A 129 18.37 7.80 7.61
N GLN A 130 17.43 7.42 6.75
CA GLN A 130 17.37 7.95 5.39
C GLN A 130 17.05 9.46 5.39
N LEU A 131 16.16 9.92 6.25
CA LEU A 131 15.84 11.35 6.39
C LEU A 131 17.06 12.15 6.89
N GLN A 132 17.80 11.66 7.86
CA GLN A 132 19.03 12.30 8.32
C GLN A 132 20.08 12.43 7.20
N LYS A 133 20.22 11.39 6.37
CA LYS A 133 21.09 11.44 5.19
C LYS A 133 20.65 12.53 4.20
N ILE A 134 19.34 12.64 3.94
CA ILE A 134 18.79 13.68 3.05
C ILE A 134 18.99 15.08 3.62
N GLU A 135 18.79 15.27 4.92
CA GLU A 135 19.08 16.55 5.60
C GLU A 135 20.56 16.95 5.43
N ALA A 136 21.47 15.97 5.58
CA ALA A 136 22.91 16.21 5.41
C ALA A 136 23.30 16.60 3.96
N LEU A 137 22.47 16.32 2.96
CA LEU A 137 22.66 16.77 1.58
C LEU A 137 22.32 18.25 1.37
N GLY A 138 21.85 18.97 2.41
CA GLY A 138 21.49 20.37 2.31
C GLY A 138 20.07 20.60 1.79
N ALA A 139 19.14 19.73 2.13
CA ALA A 139 17.72 19.92 1.82
C ALA A 139 17.13 21.11 2.58
N ASP A 140 16.46 22.03 1.86
CA ASP A 140 15.76 23.16 2.48
C ASP A 140 14.48 22.76 3.18
N ASN A 141 13.79 21.78 2.61
CA ASN A 141 12.52 21.26 3.14
C ASN A 141 12.30 19.81 2.73
N ILE A 142 11.84 19.02 3.70
CA ILE A 142 11.47 17.61 3.50
C ILE A 142 10.04 17.42 3.96
N LYS A 143 9.17 16.98 3.05
CA LYS A 143 7.80 16.57 3.36
C LYS A 143 7.70 15.07 3.19
N THR A 144 7.18 14.38 4.19
CA THR A 144 6.96 12.94 4.13
C THR A 144 5.49 12.60 4.24
N GLN A 145 5.08 11.52 3.59
CA GLN A 145 3.74 10.95 3.71
C GLN A 145 3.81 9.41 3.67
N LEU A 146 2.86 8.77 4.33
CA LEU A 146 2.66 7.33 4.21
C LEU A 146 2.27 6.99 2.77
N LEU A 147 2.71 5.83 2.29
CA LEU A 147 2.22 5.30 1.03
C LEU A 147 0.80 4.79 1.20
N THR A 148 -0.01 4.98 0.17
CA THR A 148 -1.28 4.25 0.08
C THR A 148 -1.02 2.78 -0.28
N LEU A 149 -1.98 1.90 -0.05
CA LEU A 149 -1.84 0.49 -0.43
C LEU A 149 -1.67 0.32 -1.94
N GLU A 150 -2.27 1.20 -2.74
CA GLU A 150 -2.08 1.23 -4.19
C GLU A 150 -0.63 1.58 -4.58
N GLU A 151 -0.02 2.53 -3.87
CA GLU A 151 1.38 2.88 -4.07
C GLU A 151 2.30 1.72 -3.65
N VAL A 152 2.03 1.07 -2.51
CA VAL A 152 2.76 -0.12 -2.05
C VAL A 152 2.62 -1.27 -3.06
N PHE A 153 1.41 -1.52 -3.55
CA PHE A 153 1.16 -2.53 -4.57
C PHE A 153 1.96 -2.23 -5.85
N SER A 154 1.95 -0.99 -6.30
CA SER A 154 2.71 -0.55 -7.47
C SER A 154 4.22 -0.72 -7.28
N GLU A 155 4.74 -0.45 -6.09
CA GLU A 155 6.16 -0.62 -5.74
C GLU A 155 6.58 -2.10 -5.78
N GLU A 156 5.78 -2.98 -5.20
CA GLU A 156 6.12 -4.40 -5.03
C GLU A 156 5.80 -5.25 -6.26
N THR A 157 4.80 -4.87 -7.02
CA THR A 157 4.46 -5.58 -8.26
C THR A 157 5.27 -5.10 -9.44
N GLU A 158 6.06 -4.01 -9.25
CA GLU A 158 6.70 -3.24 -10.29
C GLU A 158 6.31 -3.73 -11.68
N VAL A 159 5.41 -3.03 -12.28
CA VAL A 159 5.14 -3.16 -13.72
C VAL A 159 6.38 -2.71 -14.49
N GLN A 160 7.55 -3.31 -14.19
CA GLN A 160 8.75 -3.20 -15.02
C GLN A 160 8.44 -3.62 -16.45
N SER A 161 7.40 -4.44 -16.65
CA SER A 161 7.09 -4.96 -17.99
C SER A 161 6.32 -3.98 -18.87
N ASP A 162 5.49 -3.11 -18.34
CA ASP A 162 4.60 -2.33 -19.20
C ASP A 162 5.24 -1.06 -19.75
N ASN A 163 6.10 -0.40 -19.00
CA ASN A 163 6.86 0.73 -19.52
C ASN A 163 7.87 0.33 -20.60
N GLU A 164 8.48 -0.86 -20.51
CA GLU A 164 9.34 -1.38 -21.58
C GLU A 164 8.54 -1.89 -22.78
N LYS A 165 7.39 -2.53 -22.55
CA LYS A 165 6.48 -2.98 -23.62
C LYS A 165 5.87 -1.79 -24.35
N ILE A 166 5.42 -0.77 -23.62
CA ILE A 166 4.87 0.47 -24.19
C ILE A 166 5.94 1.18 -25.03
N LYS A 167 7.18 1.31 -24.54
CA LYS A 167 8.29 1.87 -25.32
C LYS A 167 8.63 1.07 -26.58
N ARG A 168 8.37 -0.24 -26.62
CA ARG A 168 8.54 -1.09 -27.82
C ARG A 168 7.41 -0.94 -28.83
N ILE A 169 6.21 -0.54 -28.40
CA ILE A 169 5.07 -0.31 -29.31
C ILE A 169 5.21 1.02 -30.06
N PHE A 170 5.89 2.01 -29.47
CA PHE A 170 6.10 3.35 -30.05
C PHE A 170 7.51 3.55 -30.65
N LYS A 171 8.30 2.50 -30.85
CA LYS A 171 9.51 2.46 -31.67
C LYS A 171 9.26 1.70 -32.97
#